data_cbcfdbab3478b2146404c94dc1f36938
#
_entry.id   cbcfdbab3478b2146404c94dc1f36938
#
_cell.length_a   1.000
_cell.length_b   1.000
_cell.length_c   1.000
_cell.angle_alpha   90.00
_cell.angle_beta   90.00
_cell.angle_gamma   90.00
#
_symmetry.space_group_name_H-M   'P 1'
#
loop_
_entity.id
_entity.type
_entity.pdbx_description
1 polymer ?
#
loop_
_entity_poly.entity_id
_entity_poly.type
_entity_poly.pdbx_seq_one_letter_code
_entity_poly.pdbx_strand_id
1 'polypeptide(L)'
;VEEAAAEKPSKPNPDKNRTLIDMVQVGGLIMVPIGLCSVWMLALLVELILKLRNPVVCPPESTQTLRDHLGNGDFMAAWQHSSENPSMLCTVMQRALRKLSRGQDAVEIEASEALMDVNNVYRTKISYLSVVAGVAPMLGLLGTVSGMIKAFDKMGHEGAIGDPAKLAGDIGEALVTTLSGLLVAIPAMIVFYVMTNRLKKILTYVQEQFTSLMEDLNYNKVPADLVLGGSAVTTAGISAGS
;
A
#
# COMPACT_ATOMS: atom_id res chain seq x y z
N VAL A 1 29.01 41.88 55.93
CA VAL A 1 29.07 40.42 56.03
C VAL A 1 27.83 39.92 55.28
N GLU A 2 28.02 39.65 54.02
CA GLU A 2 27.00 39.20 53.07
C GLU A 2 27.02 37.67 53.07
N GLU A 3 25.98 37.08 53.65
CA GLU A 3 25.80 35.65 53.76
C GLU A 3 25.33 35.12 52.39
N ALA A 4 26.26 34.45 51.70
CA ALA A 4 25.99 33.80 50.41
C ALA A 4 24.93 32.70 50.61
N ALA A 5 23.76 32.89 50.09
CA ALA A 5 22.70 31.90 50.03
C ALA A 5 23.19 30.71 49.19
N ALA A 6 23.46 29.59 49.85
CA ALA A 6 23.81 28.33 49.23
C ALA A 6 22.66 27.85 48.34
N GLU A 7 22.89 27.85 47.03
CA GLU A 7 22.03 27.29 46.00
C GLU A 7 21.82 25.79 46.29
N LYS A 8 20.60 25.40 46.66
CA LYS A 8 20.25 23.99 46.86
C LYS A 8 20.45 23.27 45.54
N PRO A 9 21.11 22.11 45.50
CA PRO A 9 21.29 21.33 44.30
C PRO A 9 19.91 21.00 43.71
N SER A 10 19.65 21.44 42.48
CA SER A 10 18.43 21.14 41.73
C SER A 10 18.30 19.61 41.66
N LYS A 11 17.14 19.11 42.09
CA LYS A 11 16.81 17.69 41.92
C LYS A 11 17.03 17.30 40.48
N PRO A 12 17.61 16.13 40.16
CA PRO A 12 17.78 15.70 38.80
C PRO A 12 16.41 15.63 38.14
N ASN A 13 16.31 16.35 37.02
CA ASN A 13 15.08 16.42 36.21
C ASN A 13 14.77 14.99 35.72
N PRO A 14 13.65 14.36 36.12
CA PRO A 14 13.31 12.99 35.73
C PRO A 14 12.95 12.88 34.28
N ASP A 15 12.87 14.00 33.52
CA ASP A 15 12.38 14.05 32.18
C ASP A 15 13.42 13.79 31.06
N LYS A 16 14.69 13.46 31.43
CA LYS A 16 15.74 13.35 30.40
C LYS A 16 15.73 12.06 29.59
N ASN A 17 14.90 11.07 29.93
CA ASN A 17 14.81 9.80 29.22
C ASN A 17 13.36 9.30 29.12
N ARG A 18 12.42 10.14 28.70
CA ARG A 18 11.09 9.60 28.33
C ARG A 18 11.25 8.73 27.11
N THR A 19 11.18 7.42 27.30
CA THR A 19 11.17 6.42 26.25
C THR A 19 9.83 6.53 25.48
N LEU A 20 9.81 6.17 24.19
CA LEU A 20 8.57 6.14 23.40
C LEU A 20 7.44 5.35 24.11
N ILE A 21 7.81 4.34 24.87
CA ILE A 21 6.87 3.53 25.69
C ILE A 21 6.23 4.37 26.80
N ASP A 22 7.00 5.24 27.47
CA ASP A 22 6.46 6.14 28.50
C ASP A 22 5.50 7.16 27.88
N MET A 23 5.78 7.64 26.67
CA MET A 23 4.88 8.51 25.92
C MET A 23 3.55 7.81 25.59
N VAL A 24 3.57 6.51 25.26
CA VAL A 24 2.35 5.72 25.00
C VAL A 24 1.52 5.55 26.27
N GLN A 25 2.14 5.36 27.42
CA GLN A 25 1.43 5.25 28.71
C GLN A 25 0.81 6.59 29.15
N VAL A 26 1.47 7.71 28.87
CA VAL A 26 1.01 9.06 29.20
C VAL A 26 -0.17 9.50 28.32
N GLY A 27 -0.23 9.10 27.05
CA GLY A 27 -1.29 9.56 26.11
C GLY A 27 -2.67 8.86 26.25
N GLY A 28 -2.87 8.01 27.26
CA GLY A 28 -4.16 7.44 27.61
C GLY A 28 -4.77 6.52 26.54
N LEU A 29 -6.09 6.25 26.60
CA LEU A 29 -6.81 5.31 25.76
C LEU A 29 -6.72 5.63 24.26
N ILE A 30 -6.56 6.89 23.89
CA ILE A 30 -6.50 7.36 22.48
C ILE A 30 -5.17 6.95 21.81
N MET A 31 -4.13 6.65 22.57
CA MET A 31 -2.87 6.15 22.01
C MET A 31 -3.03 4.75 21.38
N VAL A 32 -3.99 3.94 21.84
CA VAL A 32 -4.22 2.59 21.29
C VAL A 32 -4.62 2.64 19.81
N PRO A 33 -5.64 3.39 19.36
CA PRO A 33 -5.96 3.49 17.95
C PRO A 33 -4.85 4.14 17.11
N ILE A 34 -4.09 5.09 17.64
CA ILE A 34 -2.93 5.67 16.95
C ILE A 34 -1.84 4.61 16.76
N GLY A 35 -1.58 3.80 17.77
CA GLY A 35 -0.64 2.66 17.69
C GLY A 35 -1.08 1.62 16.66
N LEU A 36 -2.36 1.28 16.61
CA LEU A 36 -2.92 0.38 15.59
C LEU A 36 -2.75 0.94 14.18
N CYS A 37 -3.01 2.24 13.97
CA CYS A 37 -2.76 2.92 12.71
C CYS A 37 -1.28 2.83 12.30
N SER A 38 -0.35 2.99 13.24
CA SER A 38 1.09 2.90 12.99
C SER A 38 1.50 1.50 12.53
N VAL A 39 1.04 0.45 13.23
CA VAL A 39 1.33 -0.94 12.87
C VAL A 39 0.73 -1.28 11.51
N TRP A 40 -0.51 -0.87 11.27
CA TRP A 40 -1.19 -1.09 9.99
C TRP A 40 -0.47 -0.38 8.83
N MET A 41 -0.05 0.87 9.03
CA MET A 41 0.78 1.60 8.06
C MET A 41 2.06 0.84 7.71
N LEU A 42 2.78 0.33 8.71
CA LEU A 42 4.02 -0.42 8.49
C LEU A 42 3.77 -1.73 7.72
N ALA A 43 2.71 -2.45 8.05
CA ALA A 43 2.31 -3.67 7.35
C ALA A 43 2.01 -3.38 5.86
N LEU A 44 1.22 -2.34 5.57
CA LEU A 44 0.92 -1.91 4.21
C LEU A 44 2.17 -1.46 3.45
N LEU A 45 3.07 -0.74 4.13
CA LEU A 45 4.34 -0.30 3.54
C LEU A 45 5.18 -1.48 3.08
N VAL A 46 5.37 -2.47 3.95
CA VAL A 46 6.16 -3.68 3.65
C VAL A 46 5.51 -4.45 2.49
N GLU A 47 4.20 -4.68 2.53
CA GLU A 47 3.48 -5.37 1.46
C GLU A 47 3.65 -4.65 0.11
N LEU A 48 3.46 -3.33 0.06
CA LEU A 48 3.57 -2.54 -1.16
C LEU A 48 5.01 -2.50 -1.70
N ILE A 49 6.01 -2.35 -0.84
CA ILE A 49 7.42 -2.37 -1.26
C ILE A 49 7.78 -3.71 -1.89
N LEU A 50 7.34 -4.82 -1.29
CA LEU A 50 7.64 -6.16 -1.80
C LEU A 50 6.94 -6.44 -3.14
N LYS A 51 5.66 -6.04 -3.27
CA LYS A 51 4.86 -6.30 -4.48
C LYS A 51 5.14 -5.35 -5.65
N LEU A 52 5.55 -4.09 -5.39
CA LEU A 52 5.86 -3.11 -6.42
C LEU A 52 7.36 -3.08 -6.78
N ARG A 53 8.09 -4.18 -6.60
CA ARG A 53 9.47 -4.29 -7.10
C ARG A 53 9.45 -4.68 -8.57
N ASN A 54 10.29 -4.04 -9.39
CA ASN A 54 10.39 -4.28 -10.83
C ASN A 54 10.55 -5.77 -11.21
N PRO A 55 11.42 -6.58 -10.54
CA PRO A 55 11.56 -7.99 -10.89
C PRO A 55 10.31 -8.85 -10.60
N VAL A 56 9.40 -8.38 -9.73
CA VAL A 56 8.14 -9.08 -9.46
C VAL A 56 7.05 -8.69 -10.47
N VAL A 57 7.10 -7.44 -10.93
CA VAL A 57 6.11 -6.87 -11.85
C VAL A 57 6.28 -7.37 -13.27
N CYS A 58 7.52 -7.37 -13.75
CA CYS A 58 7.90 -7.76 -15.10
C CYS A 58 9.27 -8.46 -15.05
N PRO A 59 9.33 -9.77 -14.75
CA PRO A 59 10.56 -10.52 -14.74
C PRO A 59 11.18 -10.53 -16.15
N PRO A 60 12.45 -10.18 -16.33
CA PRO A 60 13.08 -10.15 -17.64
C PRO A 60 13.10 -11.52 -18.31
N GLU A 61 13.24 -12.60 -17.54
CA GLU A 61 13.17 -13.97 -18.02
C GLU A 61 11.81 -14.29 -18.63
N SER A 62 10.70 -13.92 -17.93
CA SER A 62 9.35 -14.14 -18.43
C SER A 62 9.07 -13.33 -19.70
N THR A 63 9.59 -12.10 -19.80
CA THR A 63 9.43 -11.26 -20.98
C THR A 63 10.15 -11.89 -22.20
N GLN A 64 11.37 -12.40 -22.00
CA GLN A 64 12.12 -13.07 -23.07
C GLN A 64 11.42 -14.36 -23.50
N THR A 65 11.01 -15.20 -22.55
CA THR A 65 10.28 -16.46 -22.86
C THR A 65 8.98 -16.19 -23.62
N LEU A 66 8.22 -15.15 -23.24
CA LEU A 66 7.02 -14.72 -23.96
C LEU A 66 7.35 -14.28 -25.39
N ARG A 67 8.42 -13.51 -25.58
CA ARG A 67 8.89 -13.06 -26.89
C ARG A 67 9.22 -14.24 -27.79
N ASP A 68 9.94 -15.23 -27.25
CA ASP A 68 10.35 -16.43 -28.00
C ASP A 68 9.14 -17.27 -28.40
N HIS A 69 8.16 -17.50 -27.50
CA HIS A 69 6.95 -18.25 -27.80
C HIS A 69 6.07 -17.52 -28.85
N LEU A 70 5.88 -16.21 -28.69
CA LEU A 70 5.09 -15.40 -29.64
C LEU A 70 5.74 -15.33 -31.02
N GLY A 71 7.07 -15.17 -31.08
CA GLY A 71 7.83 -15.16 -32.33
C GLY A 71 7.78 -16.49 -33.08
N ASN A 72 7.76 -17.62 -32.37
CA ASN A 72 7.60 -18.94 -32.94
C ASN A 72 6.15 -19.29 -33.30
N GLY A 73 5.17 -18.49 -32.91
CA GLY A 73 3.75 -18.75 -33.14
C GLY A 73 3.15 -19.78 -32.15
N ASP A 74 3.84 -20.07 -31.05
CA ASP A 74 3.35 -20.99 -30.03
C ASP A 74 2.52 -20.25 -28.97
N PHE A 75 1.31 -19.87 -29.36
CA PHE A 75 0.39 -19.09 -28.53
C PHE A 75 -0.10 -19.85 -27.30
N MET A 76 -0.16 -21.19 -27.39
CA MET A 76 -0.58 -22.01 -26.26
C MET A 76 0.50 -22.02 -25.17
N ALA A 77 1.78 -22.17 -25.53
CA ALA A 77 2.89 -22.10 -24.57
C ALA A 77 3.02 -20.69 -23.97
N ALA A 78 2.85 -19.61 -24.76
CA ALA A 78 2.83 -18.24 -24.24
C ALA A 78 1.70 -18.03 -23.21
N TRP A 79 0.50 -18.55 -23.48
CA TRP A 79 -0.62 -18.49 -22.57
C TRP A 79 -0.39 -19.31 -21.30
N GLN A 80 0.13 -20.53 -21.43
CA GLN A 80 0.46 -21.40 -20.30
C GLN A 80 1.53 -20.75 -19.41
N HIS A 81 2.64 -20.25 -19.99
CA HIS A 81 3.67 -19.53 -19.26
C HIS A 81 3.09 -18.32 -18.49
N SER A 82 2.18 -17.57 -19.13
CA SER A 82 1.51 -16.43 -18.48
C SER A 82 0.57 -16.85 -17.33
N SER A 83 0.02 -18.07 -17.38
CA SER A 83 -0.86 -18.59 -16.31
C SER A 83 -0.09 -19.11 -15.10
N GLU A 84 1.12 -19.63 -15.32
CA GLU A 84 1.98 -20.19 -14.28
C GLU A 84 2.77 -19.10 -13.52
N ASN A 85 3.01 -17.96 -14.15
CA ASN A 85 3.81 -16.87 -13.60
C ASN A 85 2.95 -15.66 -13.24
N PRO A 86 2.57 -15.44 -11.96
CA PRO A 86 1.68 -14.38 -11.55
C PRO A 86 2.40 -13.01 -11.47
N SER A 87 2.88 -12.49 -12.60
CA SER A 87 3.42 -11.14 -12.74
C SER A 87 2.36 -10.21 -13.34
N MET A 88 2.53 -8.88 -13.23
CA MET A 88 1.60 -7.93 -13.85
C MET A 88 1.57 -8.10 -15.36
N LEU A 89 2.73 -8.21 -16.00
CA LEU A 89 2.82 -8.43 -17.45
C LEU A 89 2.12 -9.73 -17.86
N CYS A 90 2.41 -10.84 -17.17
CA CYS A 90 1.77 -12.13 -17.48
C CYS A 90 0.26 -12.12 -17.29
N THR A 91 -0.24 -11.37 -16.28
CA THR A 91 -1.69 -11.21 -16.07
C THR A 91 -2.34 -10.49 -17.25
N VAL A 92 -1.73 -9.42 -17.75
CA VAL A 92 -2.21 -8.69 -18.93
C VAL A 92 -2.11 -9.56 -20.18
N MET A 93 -0.97 -10.23 -20.38
CA MET A 93 -0.76 -11.13 -21.53
C MET A 93 -1.76 -12.30 -21.54
N GLN A 94 -1.99 -12.95 -20.40
CA GLN A 94 -2.94 -14.05 -20.29
C GLN A 94 -4.35 -13.64 -20.74
N ARG A 95 -4.81 -12.44 -20.35
CA ARG A 95 -6.14 -11.93 -20.74
C ARG A 95 -6.18 -11.54 -22.21
N ALA A 96 -5.17 -10.82 -22.69
CA ALA A 96 -5.06 -10.37 -24.07
C ALA A 96 -4.99 -11.54 -25.06
N LEU A 97 -4.20 -12.57 -24.76
CA LEU A 97 -4.06 -13.77 -25.60
C LEU A 97 -5.38 -14.53 -25.79
N ARG A 98 -6.31 -14.48 -24.82
CA ARG A 98 -7.64 -15.08 -24.98
C ARG A 98 -8.46 -14.45 -26.13
N LYS A 99 -8.14 -13.23 -26.52
CA LYS A 99 -8.84 -12.50 -27.59
C LYS A 99 -8.07 -12.51 -28.91
N LEU A 100 -6.95 -13.24 -28.97
CA LEU A 100 -6.03 -13.23 -30.11
C LEU A 100 -6.72 -13.60 -31.42
N SER A 101 -7.66 -14.58 -31.40
CA SER A 101 -8.44 -14.98 -32.58
C SER A 101 -9.45 -13.92 -33.06
N ARG A 102 -9.72 -12.88 -32.26
CA ARG A 102 -10.63 -11.80 -32.62
C ARG A 102 -9.95 -10.60 -33.28
N GLY A 103 -8.62 -10.66 -33.45
CA GLY A 103 -7.83 -9.63 -34.09
C GLY A 103 -7.21 -8.63 -33.10
N GLN A 104 -6.39 -7.74 -33.66
CA GLN A 104 -5.55 -6.79 -32.90
C GLN A 104 -6.38 -5.88 -31.98
N ASP A 105 -7.44 -5.27 -32.50
CA ASP A 105 -8.28 -4.33 -31.73
C ASP A 105 -8.84 -4.98 -30.45
N ALA A 106 -9.31 -6.23 -30.57
CA ALA A 106 -9.85 -6.96 -29.42
C ALA A 106 -8.78 -7.29 -28.37
N VAL A 107 -7.55 -7.55 -28.81
CA VAL A 107 -6.39 -7.80 -27.93
C VAL A 107 -6.01 -6.52 -27.19
N GLU A 108 -5.94 -5.39 -27.85
CA GLU A 108 -5.59 -4.10 -27.26
C GLU A 108 -6.64 -3.62 -26.25
N ILE A 109 -7.94 -3.79 -26.58
CA ILE A 109 -9.03 -3.47 -25.64
C ILE A 109 -8.93 -4.32 -24.38
N GLU A 110 -8.80 -5.65 -24.51
CA GLU A 110 -8.71 -6.55 -23.37
C GLU A 110 -7.45 -6.28 -22.51
N ALA A 111 -6.32 -5.96 -23.15
CA ALA A 111 -5.09 -5.57 -22.46
C ALA A 111 -5.29 -4.28 -21.64
N SER A 112 -5.96 -3.29 -22.22
CA SER A 112 -6.27 -2.03 -21.54
C SER A 112 -7.18 -2.26 -20.34
N GLU A 113 -8.20 -3.11 -20.47
CA GLU A 113 -9.09 -3.50 -19.36
C GLU A 113 -8.29 -4.25 -18.27
N ALA A 114 -7.42 -5.18 -18.66
CA ALA A 114 -6.57 -5.90 -17.72
C ALA A 114 -5.64 -4.97 -16.95
N LEU A 115 -5.04 -3.97 -17.61
CA LEU A 115 -4.20 -2.95 -16.97
C LEU A 115 -5.01 -2.09 -15.99
N MET A 116 -6.25 -1.73 -16.35
CA MET A 116 -7.14 -0.98 -15.45
C MET A 116 -7.48 -1.80 -14.20
N ASP A 117 -7.76 -3.08 -14.34
CA ASP A 117 -8.06 -3.97 -13.21
C ASP A 117 -6.85 -4.09 -12.27
N VAL A 118 -5.65 -4.31 -12.82
CA VAL A 118 -4.41 -4.34 -12.07
C VAL A 118 -4.19 -3.01 -11.34
N ASN A 119 -4.38 -1.88 -12.04
CA ASN A 119 -4.28 -0.55 -11.44
C ASN A 119 -5.24 -0.40 -10.25
N ASN A 120 -6.51 -0.79 -10.41
CA ASN A 120 -7.53 -0.66 -9.38
C ASN A 120 -7.18 -1.46 -8.12
N VAL A 121 -6.69 -2.69 -8.26
CA VAL A 121 -6.26 -3.54 -7.14
C VAL A 121 -5.15 -2.87 -6.32
N TYR A 122 -4.11 -2.38 -6.97
CA TYR A 122 -2.98 -1.75 -6.27
C TYR A 122 -3.32 -0.35 -5.76
N ARG A 123 -4.08 0.44 -6.52
CA ARG A 123 -4.54 1.76 -6.11
C ARG A 123 -5.39 1.70 -4.85
N THR A 124 -6.28 0.72 -4.74
CA THR A 124 -7.09 0.51 -3.53
C THR A 124 -6.20 0.26 -2.32
N LYS A 125 -5.17 -0.59 -2.45
CA LYS A 125 -4.21 -0.84 -1.36
C LYS A 125 -3.41 0.40 -0.97
N ILE A 126 -2.97 1.18 -1.95
CA ILE A 126 -2.25 2.44 -1.72
C ILE A 126 -3.18 3.46 -1.04
N SER A 127 -4.48 3.50 -1.37
CA SER A 127 -5.43 4.45 -0.79
C SER A 127 -5.62 4.25 0.73
N TYR A 128 -5.41 3.05 1.26
CA TYR A 128 -5.43 2.84 2.71
C TYR A 128 -4.35 3.64 3.46
N LEU A 129 -3.19 3.91 2.82
CA LEU A 129 -2.18 4.81 3.40
C LEU A 129 -2.69 6.25 3.52
N SER A 130 -3.48 6.72 2.54
CA SER A 130 -4.13 8.02 2.58
C SER A 130 -5.15 8.11 3.71
N VAL A 131 -5.89 7.02 3.98
CA VAL A 131 -6.82 6.95 5.10
C VAL A 131 -6.08 7.08 6.43
N VAL A 132 -4.98 6.34 6.62
CA VAL A 132 -4.15 6.44 7.84
C VAL A 132 -3.59 7.86 7.98
N ALA A 133 -3.08 8.45 6.89
CA ALA A 133 -2.53 9.81 6.89
C ALA A 133 -3.57 10.88 7.28
N GLY A 134 -4.85 10.68 6.91
CA GLY A 134 -5.95 11.57 7.28
C GLY A 134 -6.48 11.33 8.70
N VAL A 135 -6.64 10.07 9.09
CA VAL A 135 -7.26 9.68 10.37
C VAL A 135 -6.32 9.87 11.56
N ALA A 136 -5.02 9.58 11.41
CA ALA A 136 -4.08 9.66 12.52
C ALA A 136 -3.98 11.06 13.16
N PRO A 137 -3.92 12.19 12.41
CA PRO A 137 -3.96 13.53 13.01
C PRO A 137 -5.30 13.84 13.70
N MET A 138 -6.41 13.33 13.14
CA MET A 138 -7.73 13.54 13.75
C MET A 138 -7.85 12.82 15.10
N LEU A 139 -7.29 11.61 15.21
CA LEU A 139 -7.17 10.90 16.49
C LEU A 139 -6.28 11.66 17.48
N GLY A 140 -5.17 12.23 17.00
CA GLY A 140 -4.33 13.09 17.83
C GLY A 140 -5.07 14.32 18.35
N LEU A 141 -5.81 15.01 17.49
CA LEU A 141 -6.64 16.16 17.89
C LEU A 141 -7.74 15.75 18.87
N LEU A 142 -8.40 14.61 18.65
CA LEU A 142 -9.36 14.04 19.59
C LEU A 142 -8.73 13.84 20.97
N GLY A 143 -7.47 13.44 21.01
CA GLY A 143 -6.69 13.31 22.24
C GLY A 143 -6.55 14.63 22.99
N THR A 144 -6.19 15.73 22.28
CA THR A 144 -6.07 17.04 22.93
C THR A 144 -7.40 17.56 23.46
N VAL A 145 -8.47 17.44 22.68
CA VAL A 145 -9.81 17.89 23.11
C VAL A 145 -10.27 17.11 24.34
N SER A 146 -10.15 15.77 24.31
CA SER A 146 -10.51 14.91 25.43
C SER A 146 -9.66 15.18 26.67
N GLY A 147 -8.35 15.40 26.51
CA GLY A 147 -7.46 15.75 27.61
C GLY A 147 -7.78 17.09 28.25
N MET A 148 -8.06 18.13 27.43
CA MET A 148 -8.48 19.43 27.96
C MET A 148 -9.83 19.38 28.68
N ILE A 149 -10.80 18.63 28.16
CA ILE A 149 -12.10 18.44 28.85
C ILE A 149 -11.85 17.85 30.24
N LYS A 150 -11.05 16.80 30.35
CA LYS A 150 -10.73 16.18 31.65
C LYS A 150 -10.00 17.14 32.59
N ALA A 151 -9.09 17.96 32.07
CA ALA A 151 -8.33 18.95 32.85
C ALA A 151 -9.26 19.99 33.45
N PHE A 152 -10.21 20.55 32.65
CA PHE A 152 -11.19 21.54 33.14
C PHE A 152 -12.23 20.91 34.05
N ASP A 153 -12.67 19.68 33.81
CA ASP A 153 -13.62 18.98 34.68
C ASP A 153 -13.06 18.78 36.09
N LYS A 154 -11.80 18.33 36.20
CA LYS A 154 -11.10 18.24 37.50
C LYS A 154 -11.02 19.61 38.23
N MET A 155 -10.70 20.68 37.48
CA MET A 155 -10.61 22.01 38.06
C MET A 155 -11.98 22.50 38.58
N GLY A 156 -13.08 22.18 37.89
CA GLY A 156 -14.43 22.50 38.29
C GLY A 156 -14.90 21.79 39.57
N HIS A 157 -14.44 20.55 39.78
CA HIS A 157 -14.82 19.76 40.96
C HIS A 157 -13.91 20.03 42.20
N GLU A 158 -12.61 20.30 41.99
CA GLU A 158 -11.67 20.55 43.11
C GLU A 158 -11.69 22.00 43.63
N GLY A 159 -12.51 22.90 43.03
CA GLY A 159 -12.62 24.30 43.39
C GLY A 159 -11.54 25.20 42.76
N ALA A 160 -11.69 26.52 42.91
CA ALA A 160 -10.86 27.53 42.24
C ALA A 160 -9.35 27.51 42.58
N ILE A 161 -8.90 26.61 43.45
CA ILE A 161 -7.48 26.41 43.87
C ILE A 161 -7.01 25.02 43.39
N GLY A 162 -7.34 24.64 42.15
CA GLY A 162 -6.80 23.42 41.57
C GLY A 162 -5.27 23.44 41.51
N ASP A 163 -4.64 22.27 41.62
CA ASP A 163 -3.19 22.11 41.52
C ASP A 163 -2.68 22.46 40.10
N PRO A 164 -1.99 23.61 39.90
CA PRO A 164 -1.50 24.02 38.59
C PRO A 164 -0.54 22.97 37.95
N ALA A 165 0.14 22.18 38.78
CA ALA A 165 1.06 21.14 38.30
C ALA A 165 0.31 19.95 37.69
N LYS A 166 -0.85 19.57 38.26
CA LYS A 166 -1.72 18.54 37.65
C LYS A 166 -2.33 19.02 36.34
N LEU A 167 -2.82 20.27 36.31
CA LEU A 167 -3.37 20.87 35.09
C LEU A 167 -2.32 20.88 33.95
N ALA A 168 -1.09 21.32 34.25
CA ALA A 168 0.01 21.31 33.30
C ALA A 168 0.34 19.89 32.81
N GLY A 169 0.23 18.88 33.69
CA GLY A 169 0.39 17.48 33.33
C GLY A 169 -0.68 16.97 32.34
N ASP A 170 -1.96 17.23 32.64
CA ASP A 170 -3.09 16.81 31.78
C ASP A 170 -3.01 17.49 30.39
N ILE A 171 -2.61 18.76 30.32
CA ILE A 171 -2.39 19.49 29.06
C ILE A 171 -1.18 18.88 28.32
N GLY A 172 -0.09 18.58 29.02
CA GLY A 172 1.08 17.94 28.44
C GLY A 172 0.77 16.57 27.82
N GLU A 173 -0.02 15.74 28.53
CA GLU A 173 -0.55 14.47 28.01
C GLU A 173 -1.33 14.66 26.71
N ALA A 174 -2.23 15.64 26.70
CA ALA A 174 -3.03 15.96 25.51
C ALA A 174 -2.14 16.33 24.31
N LEU A 175 -1.12 17.16 24.49
CA LEU A 175 -0.21 17.56 23.41
C LEU A 175 0.60 16.39 22.84
N VAL A 176 0.99 15.42 23.67
CA VAL A 176 1.70 14.20 23.25
C VAL A 176 0.85 13.38 22.29
N THR A 177 -0.46 13.28 22.48
CA THR A 177 -1.32 12.53 21.55
C THR A 177 -1.35 13.14 20.15
N THR A 178 -1.41 14.47 20.04
CA THR A 178 -1.35 15.16 18.74
C THR A 178 0.00 14.97 18.07
N LEU A 179 1.11 15.09 18.81
CA LEU A 179 2.44 14.84 18.28
C LEU A 179 2.54 13.42 17.73
N SER A 180 2.03 12.43 18.47
CA SER A 180 2.04 11.02 18.05
C SER A 180 1.20 10.79 16.79
N GLY A 181 0.03 11.41 16.69
CA GLY A 181 -0.82 11.36 15.50
C GLY A 181 -0.11 11.91 14.25
N LEU A 182 0.57 13.06 14.37
CA LEU A 182 1.35 13.66 13.30
C LEU A 182 2.58 12.84 12.91
N LEU A 183 3.24 12.23 13.88
CA LEU A 183 4.41 11.37 13.66
C LEU A 183 4.06 10.14 12.81
N VAL A 184 2.84 9.63 12.91
CA VAL A 184 2.33 8.55 12.05
C VAL A 184 1.84 9.09 10.70
N ALA A 185 1.14 10.21 10.69
CA ALA A 185 0.50 10.75 9.49
C ALA A 185 1.49 11.22 8.42
N ILE A 186 2.56 11.91 8.83
CA ILE A 186 3.53 12.49 7.88
C ILE A 186 4.23 11.41 7.07
N PRO A 187 4.81 10.34 7.66
CA PRO A 187 5.37 9.24 6.88
C PRO A 187 4.34 8.53 6.01
N ALA A 188 3.11 8.31 6.51
CA ALA A 188 2.04 7.67 5.74
C ALA A 188 1.71 8.46 4.46
N MET A 189 1.65 9.80 4.56
CA MET A 189 1.39 10.68 3.42
C MET A 189 2.54 10.63 2.40
N ILE A 190 3.78 10.69 2.85
CA ILE A 190 4.96 10.60 1.98
C ILE A 190 4.95 9.26 1.22
N VAL A 191 4.75 8.15 1.94
CA VAL A 191 4.70 6.82 1.33
C VAL A 191 3.55 6.70 0.33
N PHE A 192 2.37 7.23 0.65
CA PHE A 192 1.23 7.27 -0.27
C PHE A 192 1.58 7.91 -1.61
N TYR A 193 2.20 9.10 -1.61
CA TYR A 193 2.59 9.78 -2.84
C TYR A 193 3.70 9.03 -3.60
N VAL A 194 4.71 8.51 -2.89
CA VAL A 194 5.79 7.74 -3.50
C VAL A 194 5.25 6.48 -4.17
N MET A 195 4.37 5.72 -3.49
CA MET A 195 3.81 4.48 -4.02
C MET A 195 2.83 4.75 -5.18
N THR A 196 2.05 5.82 -5.12
CA THR A 196 1.17 6.24 -6.23
C THR A 196 1.98 6.56 -7.49
N ASN A 197 3.07 7.31 -7.35
CA ASN A 197 3.93 7.63 -8.49
C ASN A 197 4.69 6.40 -9.01
N ARG A 198 5.11 5.51 -8.11
CA ARG A 198 5.75 4.26 -8.49
C ARG A 198 4.79 3.35 -9.27
N LEU A 199 3.53 3.21 -8.81
CA LEU A 199 2.52 2.43 -9.52
C LEU A 199 2.30 2.94 -10.95
N LYS A 200 2.17 4.26 -11.15
CA LYS A 200 2.03 4.86 -12.49
C LYS A 200 3.19 4.46 -13.41
N LYS A 201 4.44 4.62 -12.95
CA LYS A 201 5.64 4.24 -13.74
C LYS A 201 5.65 2.76 -14.10
N ILE A 202 5.24 1.91 -13.16
CA ILE A 202 5.17 0.46 -13.36
C ILE A 202 4.14 0.12 -14.43
N LEU A 203 2.94 0.71 -14.38
CA LEU A 203 1.89 0.46 -15.36
C LEU A 203 2.30 0.91 -16.77
N THR A 204 2.92 2.09 -16.89
CA THR A 204 3.48 2.55 -18.17
C THR A 204 4.52 1.56 -18.70
N TYR A 205 5.43 1.09 -17.85
CA TYR A 205 6.45 0.11 -18.24
C TYR A 205 5.83 -1.23 -18.69
N VAL A 206 4.82 -1.73 -17.97
CA VAL A 206 4.10 -2.97 -18.37
C VAL A 206 3.40 -2.78 -19.71
N GLN A 207 2.78 -1.62 -19.94
CA GLN A 207 2.14 -1.29 -21.21
C GLN A 207 3.15 -1.24 -22.36
N GLU A 208 4.30 -0.61 -22.17
CA GLU A 208 5.39 -0.56 -23.15
C GLU A 208 5.90 -1.96 -23.50
N GLN A 209 6.12 -2.81 -22.49
CA GLN A 209 6.55 -4.19 -22.72
C GLN A 209 5.47 -5.01 -23.45
N PHE A 210 4.20 -4.85 -23.09
CA PHE A 210 3.08 -5.48 -23.78
C PHE A 210 3.03 -5.06 -25.25
N THR A 211 3.08 -3.76 -25.53
CA THR A 211 3.06 -3.23 -26.91
C THR A 211 4.22 -3.77 -27.72
N SER A 212 5.44 -3.75 -27.17
CA SER A 212 6.63 -4.32 -27.84
C SER A 212 6.50 -5.81 -28.16
N LEU A 213 5.87 -6.60 -27.27
CA LEU A 213 5.61 -8.02 -27.54
C LEU A 213 4.56 -8.24 -28.62
N MET A 214 3.58 -7.33 -28.73
CA MET A 214 2.50 -7.44 -29.73
C MET A 214 2.87 -6.90 -31.09
N GLU A 215 3.80 -5.91 -31.19
CA GLU A 215 4.31 -5.40 -32.47
C GLU A 215 5.02 -6.47 -33.29
N ASP A 216 5.76 -7.37 -32.61
CA ASP A 216 6.47 -8.48 -33.26
C ASP A 216 5.52 -9.60 -33.72
N LEU A 217 4.22 -9.53 -33.37
CA LEU A 217 3.25 -10.59 -33.64
C LEU A 217 2.64 -10.49 -35.03
N ASN A 218 2.76 -11.55 -35.80
CA ASN A 218 2.08 -11.66 -37.08
C ASN A 218 0.67 -12.22 -36.93
N TYR A 219 -0.32 -11.34 -36.83
CA TYR A 219 -1.74 -11.72 -36.66
C TYR A 219 -2.28 -12.63 -37.78
N ASN A 220 -1.68 -12.62 -38.98
CA ASN A 220 -2.07 -13.51 -40.08
C ASN A 220 -1.73 -14.98 -39.81
N LYS A 221 -0.85 -15.27 -38.88
CA LYS A 221 -0.48 -16.65 -38.46
C LYS A 221 -1.36 -17.17 -37.34
N VAL A 222 -2.24 -16.35 -36.78
CA VAL A 222 -3.11 -16.75 -35.67
C VAL A 222 -4.27 -17.60 -36.23
N PRO A 223 -4.44 -18.87 -35.77
CA PRO A 223 -5.58 -19.68 -36.19
C PRO A 223 -6.90 -19.05 -35.75
N ALA A 224 -7.87 -18.99 -36.66
CA ALA A 224 -9.19 -18.41 -36.37
C ALA A 224 -10.00 -19.20 -35.32
N ASP A 225 -9.66 -20.48 -35.15
CA ASP A 225 -10.25 -21.41 -34.18
C ASP A 225 -9.47 -21.49 -32.85
N LEU A 226 -8.45 -20.63 -32.66
CA LEU A 226 -7.65 -20.59 -31.45
C LEU A 226 -8.50 -20.20 -30.24
N VAL A 227 -8.68 -21.15 -29.31
CA VAL A 227 -9.37 -20.92 -28.03
C VAL A 227 -8.37 -21.11 -26.89
N LEU A 228 -7.94 -20.01 -26.26
CA LEU A 228 -7.05 -20.03 -25.10
C LEU A 228 -7.87 -19.83 -23.82
N GLY A 229 -7.69 -20.73 -22.84
CA GLY A 229 -8.36 -20.62 -21.54
C GLY A 229 -9.81 -21.08 -21.47
N GLY A 230 -10.32 -21.77 -22.50
CA GLY A 230 -11.51 -22.62 -22.37
C GLY A 230 -11.10 -23.87 -21.58
N SER A 231 -11.92 -24.35 -20.63
CA SER A 231 -11.79 -25.69 -20.09
C SER A 231 -11.72 -26.65 -21.29
N ALA A 232 -10.63 -27.41 -21.39
CA ALA A 232 -10.45 -28.43 -22.39
C ALA A 232 -11.60 -29.43 -22.27
N VAL A 233 -12.67 -29.21 -23.03
CA VAL A 233 -13.59 -30.29 -23.37
C VAL A 233 -12.82 -31.16 -24.34
N THR A 234 -12.28 -32.23 -23.79
CA THR A 234 -11.69 -33.35 -24.48
C THR A 234 -12.62 -33.81 -25.61
N THR A 235 -12.39 -33.34 -26.82
CA THR A 235 -12.87 -34.02 -28.02
C THR A 235 -11.83 -35.08 -28.46
N ALA A 236 -11.52 -35.95 -27.51
CA ALA A 236 -10.87 -37.23 -27.86
C ALA A 236 -11.98 -38.30 -27.83
N GLY A 237 -12.47 -38.68 -28.98
CA GLY A 237 -13.23 -39.92 -29.08
C GLY A 237 -14.57 -39.84 -29.79
N ILE A 238 -14.62 -39.40 -31.07
CA ILE A 238 -15.60 -39.99 -32.01
C ILE A 238 -14.87 -40.16 -33.33
N SER A 239 -14.04 -41.18 -33.40
CA SER A 239 -13.74 -41.80 -34.69
C SER A 239 -13.93 -43.32 -34.52
N ALA A 240 -14.64 -43.86 -35.48
CA ALA A 240 -14.79 -45.26 -35.82
C ALA A 240 -15.94 -46.03 -35.13
N GLY A 241 -16.89 -46.31 -35.96
CA GLY A 241 -17.93 -47.33 -35.74
C GLY A 241 -18.88 -47.45 -36.91
N SER A 242 -18.37 -48.17 -38.00
CA SER A 242 -19.11 -48.77 -39.09
C SER A 242 -19.68 -47.87 -40.16
#